data_4419f69606976b9f9625e728e7d87c19
#
_entry.id   4419f69606976b9f9625e728e7d87c19
#
_cell.length_a   1.000
_cell.length_b   1.000
_cell.length_c   1.000
_cell.angle_alpha   90.00
_cell.angle_beta   90.00
_cell.angle_gamma   90.00
#
_symmetry.space_group_name_H-M   'P 1'
#
loop_
_entity.id
_entity.type
_entity.pdbx_description
1 polymer ?
#
loop_
_entity_poly.entity_id
_entity_poly.type
_entity_poly.pdbx_seq_one_letter_code
_entity_poly.pdbx_strand_id
1 'polypeptide(L)'
;MQTNSRVVSESLESYAAGLLAESAFFSALSAGEADPGHVRDVFGQYYLWRNRFHRWFGICVAKSAPVDDALNVPRVLTELIACLRHEIKGDHHRLALSFLAALGIEDPARIEALPVTDSYAESFLHCYSPGDRSGDEALAALAGRGLAGPGRDRIITGALSRHYGVTSGLEFFSPLGEEAKHSRAMWRAIIRGRRADTERLVEAARLEIWEHITFWDDVYYAILGTENELAS
;
A
#
# COMPACT_ATOMS: atom_id res chain seq x y z
N MET A 1 14.74 -1.44 27.87
CA MET A 1 14.72 -2.63 27.00
C MET A 1 14.87 -2.20 25.56
N GLN A 2 15.84 -2.73 24.83
CA GLN A 2 16.06 -2.29 23.43
C GLN A 2 14.97 -2.97 22.56
N THR A 3 14.06 -2.21 21.97
CA THR A 3 13.02 -2.76 21.09
C THR A 3 13.68 -3.39 19.85
N ASN A 4 13.37 -4.66 19.63
CA ASN A 4 13.93 -5.38 18.50
C ASN A 4 13.09 -5.08 17.24
N SER A 5 13.70 -4.43 16.25
CA SER A 5 13.04 -4.08 14.98
C SER A 5 12.45 -5.28 14.24
N ARG A 6 13.02 -6.47 14.44
CA ARG A 6 12.49 -7.71 13.89
C ARG A 6 11.14 -8.07 14.51
N VAL A 7 11.03 -7.99 15.85
CA VAL A 7 9.79 -8.27 16.57
C VAL A 7 8.69 -7.30 16.15
N VAL A 8 9.04 -6.01 15.95
CA VAL A 8 8.08 -5.00 15.44
C VAL A 8 7.60 -5.37 14.05
N SER A 9 8.51 -5.69 13.12
CA SER A 9 8.13 -6.07 11.76
C SER A 9 7.24 -7.30 11.73
N GLU A 10 7.58 -8.35 12.46
CA GLU A 10 6.80 -9.59 12.57
C GLU A 10 5.40 -9.33 13.17
N SER A 11 5.30 -8.43 14.16
CA SER A 11 4.01 -8.02 14.74
C SER A 11 3.14 -7.27 13.74
N LEU A 12 3.72 -6.38 12.94
CA LEU A 12 2.99 -5.62 11.90
C LEU A 12 2.57 -6.53 10.74
N GLU A 13 3.41 -7.47 10.33
CA GLU A 13 3.06 -8.49 9.32
C GLU A 13 1.90 -9.37 9.80
N SER A 14 1.89 -9.79 11.07
CA SER A 14 0.80 -10.55 11.67
C SER A 14 -0.49 -9.74 11.77
N TYR A 15 -0.39 -8.46 12.13
CA TYR A 15 -1.52 -7.55 12.16
C TYR A 15 -2.14 -7.37 10.77
N ALA A 16 -1.32 -7.14 9.74
CA ALA A 16 -1.79 -7.06 8.36
C ALA A 16 -2.46 -8.35 7.88
N ALA A 17 -1.91 -9.51 8.25
CA ALA A 17 -2.49 -10.81 7.91
C ALA A 17 -3.89 -11.01 8.55
N GLY A 18 -4.08 -10.54 9.78
CA GLY A 18 -5.39 -10.54 10.44
C GLY A 18 -6.42 -9.70 9.68
N LEU A 19 -6.07 -8.46 9.35
CA LEU A 19 -6.96 -7.57 8.60
C LEU A 19 -7.29 -8.10 7.20
N LEU A 20 -6.31 -8.68 6.50
CA LEU A 20 -6.56 -9.30 5.19
C LEU A 20 -7.53 -10.49 5.27
N ALA A 21 -7.46 -11.26 6.36
CA ALA A 21 -8.37 -12.39 6.59
C ALA A 21 -9.81 -11.95 6.94
N GLU A 22 -9.97 -10.75 7.49
CA GLU A 22 -11.27 -10.16 7.87
C GLU A 22 -11.87 -9.30 6.73
N SER A 23 -11.09 -8.93 5.72
CA SER A 23 -11.52 -8.09 4.62
C SER A 23 -12.58 -8.78 3.75
N ALA A 24 -13.67 -8.08 3.49
CA ALA A 24 -14.76 -8.56 2.65
C ALA A 24 -14.32 -8.77 1.20
N PHE A 25 -13.59 -7.79 0.63
CA PHE A 25 -13.09 -7.89 -0.73
C PHE A 25 -12.11 -9.07 -0.88
N PHE A 26 -11.09 -9.18 -0.01
CA PHE A 26 -10.11 -10.25 -0.13
C PHE A 26 -10.71 -11.63 0.15
N SER A 27 -11.73 -11.72 1.00
CA SER A 27 -12.49 -12.96 1.22
C SER A 27 -13.26 -13.36 -0.02
N ALA A 28 -14.06 -12.49 -0.60
CA ALA A 28 -14.83 -12.74 -1.82
C ALA A 28 -13.91 -13.05 -3.01
N LEU A 29 -12.82 -12.31 -3.17
CA LEU A 29 -11.81 -12.54 -4.19
C LEU A 29 -11.17 -13.94 -4.06
N SER A 30 -10.77 -14.32 -2.84
CA SER A 30 -10.12 -15.61 -2.57
C SER A 30 -11.03 -16.80 -2.79
N ALA A 31 -12.33 -16.63 -2.52
CA ALA A 31 -13.35 -17.64 -2.75
C ALA A 31 -13.79 -17.74 -4.24
N GLY A 32 -13.46 -16.74 -5.06
CA GLY A 32 -13.96 -16.61 -6.43
C GLY A 32 -15.44 -16.21 -6.50
N GLU A 33 -15.94 -15.58 -5.45
CA GLU A 33 -17.35 -15.17 -5.30
C GLU A 33 -17.59 -13.72 -5.76
N ALA A 34 -16.55 -12.89 -5.86
CA ALA A 34 -16.68 -11.56 -6.41
C ALA A 34 -16.97 -11.60 -7.92
N ASP A 35 -17.91 -10.77 -8.38
CA ASP A 35 -18.18 -10.63 -9.80
C ASP A 35 -16.92 -10.15 -10.56
N PRO A 36 -16.58 -10.74 -11.73
CA PRO A 36 -15.40 -10.34 -12.49
C PRO A 36 -15.40 -8.85 -12.90
N GLY A 37 -16.57 -8.25 -13.15
CA GLY A 37 -16.70 -6.82 -13.40
C GLY A 37 -16.34 -5.99 -12.18
N HIS A 38 -16.83 -6.39 -10.99
CA HIS A 38 -16.47 -5.72 -9.74
C HIS A 38 -14.97 -5.85 -9.44
N VAL A 39 -14.40 -7.03 -9.65
CA VAL A 39 -12.94 -7.23 -9.49
C VAL A 39 -12.16 -6.28 -10.40
N ARG A 40 -12.53 -6.19 -11.68
CA ARG A 40 -11.94 -5.26 -12.63
C ARG A 40 -12.02 -3.82 -12.13
N ASP A 41 -13.20 -3.39 -11.68
CA ASP A 41 -13.44 -2.01 -11.28
C ASP A 41 -12.71 -1.65 -9.97
N VAL A 42 -12.63 -2.56 -9.00
CA VAL A 42 -11.80 -2.40 -7.77
C VAL A 42 -10.34 -2.19 -8.15
N PHE A 43 -9.78 -2.99 -9.06
CA PHE A 43 -8.39 -2.81 -9.48
C PHE A 43 -8.18 -1.54 -10.30
N GLY A 44 -9.19 -1.07 -11.03
CA GLY A 44 -9.19 0.25 -11.66
C GLY A 44 -9.03 1.37 -10.64
N GLN A 45 -9.80 1.34 -9.56
CA GLN A 45 -9.70 2.31 -8.45
C GLN A 45 -8.34 2.23 -7.73
N TYR A 46 -7.84 1.03 -7.48
CA TYR A 46 -6.50 0.82 -6.93
C TYR A 46 -5.42 1.45 -7.82
N TYR A 47 -5.52 1.32 -9.13
CA TYR A 47 -4.59 1.94 -10.07
C TYR A 47 -4.59 3.47 -9.96
N LEU A 48 -5.76 4.10 -9.88
CA LEU A 48 -5.87 5.56 -9.76
C LEU A 48 -5.16 6.07 -8.49
N TRP A 49 -5.32 5.37 -7.37
CA TRP A 49 -4.62 5.68 -6.14
C TRP A 49 -3.11 5.40 -6.28
N ARG A 50 -2.75 4.22 -6.78
CA ARG A 50 -1.36 3.76 -6.90
C ARG A 50 -0.51 4.67 -7.78
N ASN A 51 -1.10 5.24 -8.82
CA ASN A 51 -0.44 6.17 -9.72
C ASN A 51 -0.05 7.49 -9.04
N ARG A 52 -0.64 7.82 -7.89
CA ARG A 52 -0.30 8.99 -7.07
C ARG A 52 0.77 8.70 -6.01
N PHE A 53 1.16 7.45 -5.83
CA PHE A 53 2.02 6.96 -4.74
C PHE A 53 3.41 7.62 -4.68
N HIS A 54 3.98 8.00 -5.81
CA HIS A 54 5.27 8.69 -5.87
C HIS A 54 5.28 10.03 -5.12
N ARG A 55 4.13 10.70 -4.95
CA ARG A 55 4.00 11.94 -4.19
C ARG A 55 4.30 11.72 -2.71
N TRP A 56 3.90 10.58 -2.19
CA TRP A 56 4.19 10.20 -0.82
C TRP A 56 5.68 10.07 -0.53
N PHE A 57 6.41 9.39 -1.39
CA PHE A 57 7.87 9.37 -1.26
C PHE A 57 8.47 10.76 -1.20
N GLY A 58 7.99 11.68 -2.04
CA GLY A 58 8.40 13.08 -2.03
C GLY A 58 8.14 13.76 -0.68
N ILE A 59 6.97 13.56 -0.09
CA ILE A 59 6.61 14.10 1.22
C ILE A 59 7.48 13.49 2.33
N CYS A 60 7.67 12.16 2.33
CA CYS A 60 8.53 11.50 3.30
C CYS A 60 9.98 11.98 3.21
N VAL A 61 10.50 12.20 2.01
CA VAL A 61 11.84 12.80 1.81
C VAL A 61 11.88 14.21 2.39
N ALA A 62 10.88 15.05 2.10
CA ALA A 62 10.82 16.43 2.60
C ALA A 62 10.72 16.48 4.14
N LYS A 63 9.96 15.58 4.76
CA LYS A 63 9.82 15.48 6.23
C LYS A 63 11.04 14.87 6.91
N SER A 64 11.87 14.12 6.20
CA SER A 64 13.08 13.49 6.75
C SER A 64 14.25 14.44 6.97
N ALA A 65 14.18 15.68 6.50
CA ALA A 65 15.22 16.71 6.66
C ALA A 65 14.75 17.80 7.65
N PRO A 66 15.67 18.52 8.31
CA PRO A 66 17.04 18.22 8.68
C PRO A 66 17.09 17.66 10.09
N VAL A 67 17.81 16.63 10.32
CA VAL A 67 17.95 16.10 11.66
C VAL A 67 19.37 16.34 12.12
N ASP A 68 19.50 16.84 13.35
CA ASP A 68 20.79 16.94 14.05
C ASP A 68 21.48 15.59 14.28
N ASP A 69 20.86 14.51 13.82
CA ASP A 69 21.40 13.15 13.86
C ASP A 69 21.97 12.75 12.49
N ALA A 70 23.20 13.20 12.25
CA ALA A 70 23.94 12.94 11.01
C ALA A 70 24.18 11.47 10.68
N LEU A 71 23.84 10.53 11.57
CA LEU A 71 24.14 9.11 11.40
C LEU A 71 22.98 8.27 10.82
N ASN A 72 21.73 8.67 11.05
CA ASN A 72 20.55 7.85 10.69
C ASN A 72 19.73 8.41 9.53
N VAL A 73 19.66 9.73 9.36
CA VAL A 73 19.01 10.34 8.19
C VAL A 73 19.54 9.78 6.87
N PRO A 74 20.88 9.64 6.67
CA PRO A 74 21.39 9.05 5.44
C PRO A 74 20.89 7.62 5.18
N ARG A 75 20.66 6.82 6.23
CA ARG A 75 20.20 5.42 6.08
C ARG A 75 18.74 5.35 5.68
N VAL A 76 17.87 6.14 6.33
CA VAL A 76 16.44 6.20 5.97
C VAL A 76 16.28 6.75 4.56
N LEU A 77 16.97 7.84 4.22
CA LEU A 77 16.95 8.41 2.87
C LEU A 77 17.47 7.42 1.83
N THR A 78 18.50 6.63 2.15
CA THR A 78 19.00 5.59 1.25
C THR A 78 17.93 4.56 0.94
N GLU A 79 17.17 4.10 1.94
CA GLU A 79 16.08 3.15 1.73
C GLU A 79 14.90 3.78 0.96
N LEU A 80 14.53 5.02 1.26
CA LEU A 80 13.50 5.75 0.51
C LEU A 80 13.88 5.92 -0.97
N ILE A 81 15.12 6.32 -1.23
CA ILE A 81 15.64 6.46 -2.60
C ILE A 81 15.69 5.09 -3.30
N ALA A 82 16.04 4.03 -2.58
CA ALA A 82 16.03 2.68 -3.13
C ALA A 82 14.62 2.23 -3.51
N CYS A 83 13.63 2.49 -2.66
CA CYS A 83 12.22 2.25 -2.98
C CYS A 83 11.76 3.04 -4.21
N LEU A 84 12.00 4.36 -4.23
CA LEU A 84 11.61 5.21 -5.36
C LEU A 84 12.32 4.79 -6.66
N ARG A 85 13.59 4.42 -6.57
CA ARG A 85 14.35 3.91 -7.71
C ARG A 85 13.79 2.57 -8.22
N HIS A 86 13.33 1.71 -7.32
CA HIS A 86 12.68 0.45 -7.66
C HIS A 86 11.36 0.71 -8.41
N GLU A 87 10.54 1.66 -7.95
CA GLU A 87 9.33 2.11 -8.62
C GLU A 87 9.61 2.59 -10.07
N ILE A 88 10.63 3.43 -10.24
CA ILE A 88 10.95 4.02 -11.54
C ILE A 88 11.63 3.01 -12.47
N LYS A 89 12.66 2.28 -11.97
CA LYS A 89 13.44 1.35 -12.80
C LYS A 89 12.76 0.01 -13.01
N GLY A 90 11.92 -0.43 -12.08
CA GLY A 90 11.11 -1.64 -12.18
C GLY A 90 10.01 -1.53 -13.22
N ASP A 91 9.87 -0.35 -13.86
CA ASP A 91 8.86 -0.09 -14.88
C ASP A 91 7.43 -0.41 -14.37
N HIS A 92 7.20 -0.08 -13.09
CA HIS A 92 5.95 -0.41 -12.40
C HIS A 92 4.73 0.17 -13.11
N HIS A 93 4.89 1.33 -13.77
CA HIS A 93 3.80 1.91 -14.56
C HIS A 93 3.42 1.01 -15.74
N ARG A 94 4.41 0.52 -16.49
CA ARG A 94 4.15 -0.41 -17.60
C ARG A 94 3.58 -1.75 -17.10
N LEU A 95 4.09 -2.26 -15.98
CA LEU A 95 3.54 -3.47 -15.36
C LEU A 95 2.08 -3.27 -14.92
N ALA A 96 1.75 -2.10 -14.34
CA ALA A 96 0.39 -1.75 -13.99
C ALA A 96 -0.53 -1.71 -15.22
N LEU A 97 -0.10 -1.08 -16.32
CA LEU A 97 -0.87 -1.04 -17.57
C LEU A 97 -1.06 -2.45 -18.15
N SER A 98 -0.03 -3.30 -18.12
CA SER A 98 -0.15 -4.70 -18.58
C SER A 98 -1.14 -5.49 -17.72
N PHE A 99 -1.16 -5.26 -16.41
CA PHE A 99 -2.11 -5.86 -15.49
C PHE A 99 -3.54 -5.41 -15.77
N LEU A 100 -3.77 -4.10 -15.95
CA LEU A 100 -5.08 -3.56 -16.28
C LEU A 100 -5.61 -4.10 -17.62
N ALA A 101 -4.75 -4.19 -18.63
CA ALA A 101 -5.10 -4.79 -19.90
C ALA A 101 -5.51 -6.27 -19.75
N ALA A 102 -4.84 -7.04 -18.88
CA ALA A 102 -5.20 -8.43 -18.56
C ALA A 102 -6.55 -8.55 -17.85
N LEU A 103 -7.03 -7.48 -17.19
CA LEU A 103 -8.37 -7.37 -16.61
C LEU A 103 -9.41 -6.80 -17.61
N GLY A 104 -9.03 -6.51 -18.85
CA GLY A 104 -9.89 -5.90 -19.86
C GLY A 104 -10.04 -4.39 -19.76
N ILE A 105 -9.17 -3.70 -19.02
CA ILE A 105 -9.11 -2.23 -18.96
C ILE A 105 -8.06 -1.75 -19.98
N GLU A 106 -8.52 -1.42 -21.19
CA GLU A 106 -7.64 -0.99 -22.29
C GLU A 106 -7.23 0.48 -22.19
N ASP A 107 -8.12 1.33 -21.67
CA ASP A 107 -7.89 2.77 -21.54
C ASP A 107 -8.07 3.22 -20.07
N PRO A 108 -7.02 3.16 -19.25
CA PRO A 108 -7.08 3.60 -17.85
C PRO A 108 -7.42 5.09 -17.66
N ALA A 109 -7.25 5.92 -18.71
CA ALA A 109 -7.60 7.34 -18.63
C ALA A 109 -9.12 7.58 -18.55
N ARG A 110 -9.93 6.56 -18.87
CA ARG A 110 -11.38 6.61 -18.77
C ARG A 110 -11.93 6.15 -17.42
N ILE A 111 -11.07 5.67 -16.53
CA ILE A 111 -11.52 5.28 -15.19
C ILE A 111 -11.85 6.56 -14.43
N GLU A 112 -13.11 6.71 -14.05
CA GLU A 112 -13.55 7.78 -13.16
C GLU A 112 -13.28 7.37 -11.71
N ALA A 113 -12.69 8.28 -10.93
CA ALA A 113 -12.42 8.02 -9.53
C ALA A 113 -13.73 8.01 -8.73
N LEU A 114 -13.92 6.98 -7.92
CA LEU A 114 -14.99 6.99 -6.93
C LEU A 114 -14.66 8.00 -5.81
N PRO A 115 -15.66 8.60 -5.16
CA PRO A 115 -15.44 9.52 -4.05
C PRO A 115 -14.54 8.92 -2.93
N VAL A 116 -14.70 7.64 -2.66
CA VAL A 116 -13.87 6.90 -1.68
C VAL A 116 -12.40 6.83 -2.12
N THR A 117 -12.13 6.69 -3.40
CA THR A 117 -10.76 6.65 -3.96
C THR A 117 -10.08 8.00 -3.84
N ASP A 118 -10.78 9.09 -4.18
CA ASP A 118 -10.26 10.44 -4.03
C ASP A 118 -10.08 10.81 -2.56
N SER A 119 -11.05 10.49 -1.70
CA SER A 119 -10.96 10.72 -0.25
C SER A 119 -9.76 9.99 0.36
N TYR A 120 -9.53 8.73 0.01
CA TYR A 120 -8.37 7.98 0.48
C TYR A 120 -7.06 8.59 -0.03
N ALA A 121 -7.00 8.97 -1.31
CA ALA A 121 -5.81 9.60 -1.87
C ALA A 121 -5.50 10.96 -1.23
N GLU A 122 -6.53 11.72 -0.86
CA GLU A 122 -6.38 13.00 -0.15
C GLU A 122 -5.97 12.80 1.31
N SER A 123 -6.63 11.90 2.06
CA SER A 123 -6.27 11.60 3.45
C SER A 123 -4.83 11.14 3.55
N PHE A 124 -4.41 10.34 2.60
CA PHE A 124 -3.06 9.87 2.44
C PHE A 124 -2.04 11.01 2.24
N LEU A 125 -2.40 12.05 1.48
CA LEU A 125 -1.58 13.25 1.32
C LEU A 125 -1.62 14.12 2.58
N HIS A 126 -2.78 14.28 3.22
CA HIS A 126 -2.96 15.06 4.44
C HIS A 126 -2.24 14.47 5.65
N CYS A 127 -2.30 13.15 5.84
CA CYS A 127 -1.55 12.46 6.90
C CYS A 127 -0.04 12.75 6.87
N TYR A 128 0.49 13.16 5.71
CA TYR A 128 1.90 13.47 5.52
C TYR A 128 2.16 14.96 5.32
N SER A 129 1.12 15.80 5.30
CA SER A 129 1.25 17.27 5.25
C SER A 129 1.91 17.83 6.51
N PRO A 130 2.55 19.01 6.43
CA PRO A 130 3.16 19.65 7.60
C PRO A 130 2.12 19.87 8.70
N GLY A 131 2.32 19.25 9.86
CA GLY A 131 1.53 19.44 11.06
C GLY A 131 0.85 18.20 11.63
N ASP A 132 0.46 17.22 10.84
CA ASP A 132 -0.35 16.10 11.32
C ASP A 132 0.48 14.94 11.85
N ARG A 133 1.56 14.54 11.15
CA ARG A 133 2.49 13.51 11.63
C ARG A 133 3.93 13.99 11.57
N SER A 134 4.73 13.58 12.54
CA SER A 134 6.19 13.77 12.49
C SER A 134 6.80 13.02 11.30
N GLY A 135 8.01 13.39 10.90
CA GLY A 135 8.74 12.70 9.84
C GLY A 135 8.95 11.22 10.16
N ASP A 136 9.22 10.88 11.42
CA ASP A 136 9.41 9.51 11.87
C ASP A 136 8.11 8.68 11.82
N GLU A 137 6.98 9.27 12.19
CA GLU A 137 5.66 8.63 12.08
C GLU A 137 5.26 8.40 10.60
N ALA A 138 5.53 9.35 9.72
CA ALA A 138 5.30 9.20 8.28
C ALA A 138 6.14 8.06 7.68
N LEU A 139 7.42 7.97 8.07
CA LEU A 139 8.31 6.89 7.65
C LEU A 139 7.89 5.54 8.21
N ALA A 140 7.46 5.50 9.46
CA ALA A 140 6.94 4.28 10.10
C ALA A 140 5.67 3.77 9.40
N ALA A 141 4.76 4.66 9.05
CA ALA A 141 3.56 4.36 8.30
C ALA A 141 3.89 3.77 6.91
N LEU A 142 4.78 4.44 6.15
CA LEU A 142 5.26 3.94 4.86
C LEU A 142 5.89 2.54 4.96
N ALA A 143 6.78 2.36 5.95
CA ALA A 143 7.43 1.08 6.18
C ALA A 143 6.45 0.00 6.65
N GLY A 144 5.44 0.36 7.45
CA GLY A 144 4.38 -0.55 7.89
C GLY A 144 3.57 -1.07 6.71
N ARG A 145 3.11 -0.17 5.84
CA ARG A 145 2.35 -0.51 4.65
C ARG A 145 3.11 -1.49 3.73
N GLY A 146 4.39 -1.27 3.51
CA GLY A 146 5.21 -2.18 2.68
C GLY A 146 5.38 -3.58 3.29
N LEU A 147 5.17 -3.74 4.61
CA LEU A 147 5.16 -5.06 5.25
C LEU A 147 3.85 -5.83 4.97
N ALA A 148 2.74 -5.14 4.71
CA ALA A 148 1.46 -5.78 4.34
C ALA A 148 1.47 -6.31 2.89
N GLY A 149 2.29 -5.74 2.02
CA GLY A 149 2.35 -6.04 0.59
C GLY A 149 2.42 -7.53 0.26
N PRO A 150 3.42 -8.29 0.73
CA PRO A 150 3.59 -9.70 0.33
C PRO A 150 2.40 -10.60 0.66
N GLY A 151 1.69 -10.36 1.76
CA GLY A 151 0.48 -11.09 2.14
C GLY A 151 -0.65 -10.82 1.16
N ARG A 152 -0.97 -9.54 0.96
CA ARG A 152 -1.99 -9.05 0.03
C ARG A 152 -1.77 -9.59 -1.38
N ASP A 153 -0.57 -9.48 -1.89
CA ASP A 153 -0.29 -9.79 -3.28
C ASP A 153 -0.28 -11.27 -3.58
N ARG A 154 0.06 -12.09 -2.59
CA ARG A 154 -0.12 -13.53 -2.69
C ARG A 154 -1.61 -13.90 -2.81
N ILE A 155 -2.49 -13.22 -2.06
CA ILE A 155 -3.94 -13.40 -2.16
C ILE A 155 -4.39 -12.99 -3.56
N ILE A 156 -4.04 -11.79 -4.01
CA ILE A 156 -4.42 -11.25 -5.31
C ILE A 156 -3.99 -12.18 -6.44
N THR A 157 -2.70 -12.48 -6.54
CA THR A 157 -2.17 -13.28 -7.65
C THR A 157 -2.74 -14.69 -7.65
N GLY A 158 -2.86 -15.30 -6.47
CA GLY A 158 -3.42 -16.64 -6.32
C GLY A 158 -4.89 -16.71 -6.71
N ALA A 159 -5.71 -15.75 -6.29
CA ALA A 159 -7.13 -15.70 -6.60
C ALA A 159 -7.39 -15.38 -8.07
N LEU A 160 -6.75 -14.34 -8.61
CA LEU A 160 -6.90 -13.93 -10.00
C LEU A 160 -6.55 -15.07 -10.97
N SER A 161 -5.47 -15.77 -10.69
CA SER A 161 -5.05 -16.92 -11.52
C SER A 161 -6.02 -18.09 -11.44
N ARG A 162 -6.52 -18.39 -10.23
CA ARG A 162 -7.34 -19.58 -9.96
C ARG A 162 -8.79 -19.41 -10.38
N HIS A 163 -9.39 -18.25 -10.12
CA HIS A 163 -10.83 -18.04 -10.23
C HIS A 163 -11.23 -17.11 -11.38
N TYR A 164 -10.34 -16.23 -11.82
CA TYR A 164 -10.67 -15.19 -12.81
C TYR A 164 -9.93 -15.36 -14.14
N GLY A 165 -9.12 -16.43 -14.29
CA GLY A 165 -8.42 -16.74 -15.53
C GLY A 165 -7.33 -15.73 -15.92
N VAL A 166 -6.91 -14.84 -15.01
CA VAL A 166 -5.86 -13.86 -15.25
C VAL A 166 -4.51 -14.55 -15.11
N THR A 167 -3.83 -14.79 -16.24
CA THR A 167 -2.54 -15.50 -16.29
C THR A 167 -1.36 -14.61 -16.71
N SER A 168 -1.61 -13.35 -17.07
CA SER A 168 -0.60 -12.37 -17.46
C SER A 168 -0.76 -11.07 -16.68
N GLY A 169 0.28 -10.23 -16.67
CA GLY A 169 0.28 -8.96 -15.95
C GLY A 169 0.43 -9.08 -14.44
N LEU A 170 0.44 -10.30 -13.89
CA LEU A 170 0.56 -10.53 -12.44
C LEU A 170 1.96 -10.17 -11.91
N GLU A 171 2.91 -9.95 -12.80
CA GLU A 171 4.25 -9.44 -12.48
C GLU A 171 4.20 -8.08 -11.78
N PHE A 172 3.10 -7.33 -11.95
CA PHE A 172 2.87 -6.08 -11.24
C PHE A 172 2.89 -6.27 -9.70
N PHE A 173 2.45 -7.41 -9.21
CA PHE A 173 2.47 -7.77 -7.78
C PHE A 173 3.72 -8.57 -7.37
N SER A 174 4.57 -8.95 -8.30
CA SER A 174 5.72 -9.82 -8.09
C SER A 174 6.94 -9.15 -7.42
N PRO A 175 7.21 -7.85 -7.62
CA PRO A 175 8.36 -7.15 -7.02
C PRO A 175 8.30 -6.98 -5.51
N LEU A 176 7.25 -7.38 -4.86
CA LEU A 176 6.90 -7.00 -3.50
C LEU A 176 7.71 -7.70 -2.41
N GLY A 177 8.43 -8.74 -2.73
CA GLY A 177 9.48 -9.26 -1.86
C GLY A 177 10.60 -8.23 -1.58
N GLU A 178 10.92 -7.40 -2.56
CA GLU A 178 11.89 -6.31 -2.40
C GLU A 178 11.31 -5.14 -1.60
N GLU A 179 10.03 -4.76 -1.81
CA GLU A 179 9.37 -3.72 -1.02
C GLU A 179 9.37 -4.06 0.48
N ALA A 180 9.00 -5.28 0.85
CA ALA A 180 9.05 -5.72 2.25
C ALA A 180 10.47 -5.73 2.81
N LYS A 181 11.46 -6.05 2.00
CA LYS A 181 12.87 -5.99 2.39
C LYS A 181 13.33 -4.57 2.69
N HIS A 182 12.97 -3.60 1.83
CA HIS A 182 13.20 -2.18 2.08
C HIS A 182 12.45 -1.68 3.31
N SER A 183 11.19 -2.09 3.50
CA SER A 183 10.39 -1.74 4.66
C SER A 183 11.01 -2.24 5.97
N ARG A 184 11.50 -3.48 6.01
CA ARG A 184 12.26 -3.98 7.17
C ARG A 184 13.57 -3.24 7.38
N ALA A 185 14.23 -2.78 6.32
CA ALA A 185 15.44 -1.97 6.43
C ALA A 185 15.13 -0.57 6.96
N MET A 186 14.05 0.07 6.51
CA MET A 186 13.56 1.33 7.07
C MET A 186 13.22 1.20 8.55
N TRP A 187 12.49 0.17 8.97
CA TRP A 187 12.20 -0.09 10.39
C TRP A 187 13.48 -0.22 11.22
N ARG A 188 14.49 -0.93 10.72
CA ARG A 188 15.78 -1.00 11.41
C ARG A 188 16.45 0.36 11.56
N ALA A 189 16.38 1.21 10.53
CA ALA A 189 16.95 2.54 10.57
C ALA A 189 16.20 3.46 11.53
N ILE A 190 14.87 3.47 11.47
CA ILE A 190 13.99 4.27 12.36
C ILE A 190 14.22 3.90 13.83
N ILE A 191 14.21 2.62 14.17
CA ILE A 191 14.40 2.14 15.56
C ILE A 191 15.81 2.43 16.09
N ARG A 192 16.82 2.41 15.25
CA ARG A 192 18.21 2.75 15.65
C ARG A 192 18.42 4.23 15.86
N GLY A 193 17.74 5.07 15.09
CA GLY A 193 17.87 6.52 15.10
C GLY A 193 17.09 7.26 16.19
N ARG A 194 16.45 6.56 17.06
CA ARG A 194 15.41 7.01 17.97
C ARG A 194 15.56 8.38 18.61
N ARG A 195 14.58 9.24 18.36
CA ARG A 195 14.09 10.29 19.26
C ARG A 195 12.59 10.14 19.56
N ALA A 196 11.85 9.38 18.73
CA ALA A 196 10.42 9.17 18.88
C ALA A 196 10.11 7.96 19.76
N ASP A 197 8.95 8.00 20.39
CA ASP A 197 8.38 6.88 21.12
C ASP A 197 8.06 5.74 20.13
N THR A 198 8.62 4.56 20.38
CA THR A 198 8.41 3.38 19.52
C THR A 198 6.93 2.99 19.43
N GLU A 199 6.15 3.21 20.49
CA GLU A 199 4.74 2.90 20.53
C GLU A 199 3.96 3.75 19.53
N ARG A 200 4.23 5.06 19.48
CA ARG A 200 3.64 5.98 18.49
C ARG A 200 4.00 5.62 17.06
N LEU A 201 5.23 5.16 16.82
CA LEU A 201 5.66 4.71 15.50
C LEU A 201 4.92 3.44 15.05
N VAL A 202 4.74 2.49 15.96
CA VAL A 202 3.99 1.25 15.69
C VAL A 202 2.51 1.57 15.45
N GLU A 203 1.93 2.50 16.21
CA GLU A 203 0.56 2.95 16.03
C GLU A 203 0.35 3.62 14.66
N ALA A 204 1.26 4.51 14.26
CA ALA A 204 1.22 5.13 12.93
C ALA A 204 1.29 4.10 11.80
N ALA A 205 2.11 3.06 11.95
CA ALA A 205 2.20 1.97 10.99
C ALA A 205 0.94 1.10 10.97
N ARG A 206 0.36 0.79 12.13
CA ARG A 206 -0.90 0.03 12.22
C ARG A 206 -2.06 0.77 11.59
N LEU A 207 -2.19 2.06 11.86
CA LEU A 207 -3.23 2.89 11.28
C LEU A 207 -3.12 2.89 9.74
N GLU A 208 -1.92 3.06 9.21
CA GLU A 208 -1.70 3.02 7.75
C GLU A 208 -2.01 1.66 7.11
N ILE A 209 -1.64 0.56 7.79
CA ILE A 209 -1.99 -0.79 7.33
C ILE A 209 -3.51 -0.97 7.31
N TRP A 210 -4.19 -0.52 8.37
CA TRP A 210 -5.64 -0.58 8.49
C TRP A 210 -6.32 0.25 7.40
N GLU A 211 -5.96 1.52 7.24
CA GLU A 211 -6.50 2.42 6.21
C GLU A 211 -6.33 1.83 4.81
N HIS A 212 -5.15 1.25 4.54
CA HIS A 212 -4.86 0.64 3.25
C HIS A 212 -5.70 -0.60 2.96
N ILE A 213 -5.95 -1.45 3.94
CA ILE A 213 -6.77 -2.66 3.75
C ILE A 213 -8.24 -2.29 3.71
N THR A 214 -8.71 -1.37 4.57
CA THR A 214 -10.09 -0.87 4.56
C THR A 214 -10.43 -0.18 3.23
N PHE A 215 -9.48 0.51 2.60
CA PHE A 215 -9.68 1.11 1.27
C PHE A 215 -10.20 0.10 0.22
N TRP A 216 -9.70 -1.14 0.23
CA TRP A 216 -10.16 -2.17 -0.69
C TRP A 216 -11.62 -2.56 -0.44
N ASP A 217 -12.01 -2.67 0.82
CA ASP A 217 -13.39 -2.97 1.21
C ASP A 217 -14.32 -1.80 0.88
N ASP A 218 -13.91 -0.58 1.18
CA ASP A 218 -14.70 0.63 0.91
C ASP A 218 -14.95 0.82 -0.59
N VAL A 219 -13.94 0.58 -1.43
CA VAL A 219 -14.10 0.60 -2.90
C VAL A 219 -15.05 -0.52 -3.34
N TYR A 220 -14.89 -1.73 -2.81
CA TYR A 220 -15.74 -2.86 -3.16
C TYR A 220 -17.20 -2.60 -2.79
N TYR A 221 -17.46 -2.09 -1.59
CA TYR A 221 -18.83 -1.73 -1.18
C TYR A 221 -19.41 -0.56 -1.98
N ALA A 222 -18.60 0.42 -2.36
CA ALA A 222 -19.05 1.51 -3.20
C ALA A 222 -19.51 1.01 -4.58
N ILE A 223 -18.79 0.06 -5.17
CA ILE A 223 -19.16 -0.57 -6.45
C ILE A 223 -20.47 -1.38 -6.30
N LEU A 224 -20.61 -2.18 -5.24
CA LEU A 224 -21.85 -2.92 -4.97
C LEU A 224 -23.06 -2.01 -4.72
N GLY A 225 -22.85 -0.84 -4.09
CA GLY A 225 -23.90 0.14 -3.81
C GLY A 225 -24.44 0.80 -5.07
N THR A 226 -23.59 1.14 -6.01
CA THR A 226 -24.00 1.77 -7.29
C THR A 226 -24.88 0.88 -8.16
N GLU A 227 -24.68 -0.43 -8.14
CA GLU A 227 -25.55 -1.37 -8.87
C GLU A 227 -26.97 -1.44 -8.31
N ASN A 228 -27.11 -1.40 -6.98
CA ASN A 228 -28.42 -1.44 -6.32
C ASN A 228 -29.24 -0.16 -6.60
N GLU A 229 -28.60 0.99 -6.76
CA GLU A 229 -29.25 2.25 -7.13
C GLU A 229 -29.71 2.27 -8.59
N LEU A 230 -28.98 1.62 -9.49
CA LEU A 230 -29.34 1.52 -10.91
C LEU A 230 -30.41 0.47 -11.19
N ALA A 231 -30.60 -0.48 -10.29
CA ALA A 231 -31.62 -1.55 -10.40
C ALA A 231 -32.97 -1.19 -9.75
N SER A 232 -33.06 -0.06 -9.05
CA SER A 232 -34.27 0.45 -8.38
C SER A 232 -34.96 1.55 -9.19
#